data_f95a7b8724e9ce2ec9cff0a26b8a507e
#
_entry.id   f95a7b8724e9ce2ec9cff0a26b8a507e
#
_cell.length_a   1.000
_cell.length_b   1.000
_cell.length_c   1.000
_cell.angle_alpha   90.00
_cell.angle_beta   90.00
_cell.angle_gamma   90.00
#
_symmetry.space_group_name_H-M   'P 1'
#
loop_
_entity.id
_entity.type
_entity.pdbx_description
1 polymer ?
#
loop_
_entity_poly.entity_id
_entity_poly.type
_entity_poly.pdbx_seq_one_letter_code
_entity_poly.pdbx_strand_id
1 'polypeptide(L)'
;SSDVCSSDLLQTVAAIRYVTNGSYIATIREFETIPCSPEMEPLMSRLKKMADKFEASTNAVKEVQDQELLDFTARKLVEMAADIIMCHLLIQDASKSSELFSKSAHVYLNYAEAEVEKHSNFIENFDKEDLAFYKK
;
A
#
# COMPACT_ATOMS: atom_id res chain seq x y z
N SER A 1 23.77 -7.76 -12.74
CA SER A 1 24.91 -7.63 -11.85
C SER A 1 24.53 -7.98 -10.42
N SER A 2 25.50 -8.44 -9.66
CA SER A 2 25.28 -8.87 -8.28
C SER A 2 24.81 -7.73 -7.37
N ASP A 3 25.21 -6.50 -7.67
CA ASP A 3 24.84 -5.33 -6.88
C ASP A 3 23.34 -5.05 -6.96
N VAL A 4 22.72 -5.22 -8.12
CA VAL A 4 21.29 -5.02 -8.29
C VAL A 4 20.51 -6.07 -7.50
N CYS A 5 20.95 -7.32 -7.54
CA CYS A 5 20.31 -8.41 -6.81
C CYS A 5 20.42 -8.21 -5.31
N SER A 6 21.57 -7.76 -4.82
CA SER A 6 21.78 -7.48 -3.39
C SER A 6 20.90 -6.34 -2.90
N SER A 7 20.78 -5.29 -3.73
CA SER A 7 19.93 -4.14 -3.40
C SER A 7 18.46 -4.55 -3.31
N ASP A 8 17.98 -5.34 -4.27
CA ASP A 8 16.60 -5.83 -4.28
C ASP A 8 16.32 -6.71 -3.06
N LEU A 9 17.26 -7.57 -2.70
CA LEU A 9 17.11 -8.45 -1.54
C LEU A 9 17.03 -7.63 -0.24
N LEU A 10 17.90 -6.64 -0.10
CA LEU A 10 17.91 -5.77 1.07
C LEU A 10 16.60 -4.96 1.17
N GLN A 11 16.10 -4.45 0.03
CA GLN A 11 14.84 -3.74 -0.01
C GLN A 11 13.68 -4.65 0.41
N THR A 12 13.68 -5.90 -0.04
CA THR A 12 12.65 -6.85 0.32
C THR A 12 12.67 -7.15 1.81
N VAL A 13 13.84 -7.38 2.39
CA VAL A 13 13.98 -7.65 3.83
C VAL A 13 13.52 -6.45 4.65
N ALA A 14 13.94 -5.24 4.25
CA ALA A 14 13.52 -4.01 4.93
C ALA A 14 12.00 -3.81 4.83
N ALA A 15 11.44 -4.06 3.65
CA ALA A 15 10.00 -3.93 3.42
C ALA A 15 9.21 -4.89 4.32
N ILE A 16 9.65 -6.14 4.42
CA ILE A 16 9.01 -7.13 5.28
C ILE A 16 9.00 -6.64 6.72
N ARG A 17 10.15 -6.15 7.19
CA ARG A 17 10.28 -5.65 8.56
C ARG A 17 9.33 -4.49 8.83
N TYR A 18 9.29 -3.50 7.94
CA TYR A 18 8.42 -2.32 8.10
C TYR A 18 6.95 -2.68 8.00
N VAL A 19 6.60 -3.61 7.14
CA VAL A 19 5.21 -4.05 7.03
C VAL A 19 4.80 -4.81 8.29
N THR A 20 5.62 -5.77 8.73
CA THR A 20 5.25 -6.66 9.84
C THR A 20 5.31 -5.97 11.20
N ASN A 21 6.12 -4.92 11.37
CA ASN A 21 6.18 -4.19 12.63
C ASN A 21 5.14 -3.07 12.73
N GLY A 22 4.32 -2.88 11.68
CA GLY A 22 3.25 -1.90 11.69
C GLY A 22 3.68 -0.47 11.36
N SER A 23 4.92 -0.24 10.93
CA SER A 23 5.40 1.12 10.65
C SER A 23 4.63 1.81 9.53
N TYR A 24 4.32 1.09 8.46
CA TYR A 24 3.58 1.68 7.35
C TYR A 24 2.16 2.05 7.74
N ILE A 25 1.45 1.17 8.43
CA ILE A 25 0.07 1.48 8.82
C ILE A 25 0.03 2.61 9.84
N ALA A 26 0.99 2.66 10.75
CA ALA A 26 1.07 3.75 11.72
C ALA A 26 1.25 5.10 11.01
N THR A 27 2.14 5.16 10.02
CA THR A 27 2.37 6.36 9.21
C THR A 27 1.11 6.76 8.46
N ILE A 28 0.42 5.80 7.84
CA ILE A 28 -0.82 6.06 7.12
C ILE A 28 -1.88 6.63 8.06
N ARG A 29 -2.03 6.06 9.26
CA ARG A 29 -3.01 6.56 10.24
C ARG A 29 -2.68 7.96 10.73
N GLU A 30 -1.39 8.30 10.85
CA GLU A 30 -0.99 9.67 11.16
C GLU A 30 -1.42 10.66 10.08
N PHE A 31 -1.26 10.31 8.82
CA PHE A 31 -1.74 11.15 7.71
C PHE A 31 -3.24 11.39 7.78
N GLU A 32 -4.01 10.40 8.22
CA GLU A 32 -5.46 10.52 8.34
C GLU A 32 -5.88 11.57 9.37
N THR A 33 -5.01 11.92 10.31
CA THR A 33 -5.32 12.92 11.33
C THR A 33 -5.10 14.35 10.84
N ILE A 34 -4.45 14.54 9.69
CA ILE A 34 -4.19 15.87 9.14
C ILE A 34 -5.46 16.39 8.48
N PRO A 35 -5.93 17.59 8.85
CA PRO A 35 -7.16 18.14 8.25
C PRO A 35 -7.00 18.36 6.75
N CYS A 36 -8.07 18.10 6.02
CA CYS A 36 -8.12 18.39 4.58
C CYS A 36 -9.27 19.34 4.29
N SER A 37 -9.26 19.93 3.08
CA SER A 37 -10.34 20.81 2.68
C SER A 37 -11.66 20.03 2.52
N PRO A 38 -12.82 20.70 2.64
CA PRO A 38 -14.11 20.02 2.45
C PRO A 38 -14.25 19.34 1.10
N GLU A 39 -13.62 19.89 0.07
CA GLU A 39 -13.61 19.31 -1.28
C GLU A 39 -12.93 17.95 -1.30
N MET A 40 -11.93 17.75 -0.45
CA MET A 40 -11.15 16.50 -0.38
C MET A 40 -11.72 15.48 0.59
N GLU A 41 -12.73 15.82 1.38
CA GLU A 41 -13.32 14.91 2.37
C GLU A 41 -13.82 13.59 1.78
N PRO A 42 -14.53 13.58 0.63
CA PRO A 42 -14.94 12.32 0.02
C PRO A 42 -13.76 11.43 -0.37
N LEU A 43 -12.68 12.03 -0.84
CA LEU A 43 -11.47 11.29 -1.19
C LEU A 43 -10.81 10.72 0.07
N MET A 44 -10.78 11.49 1.16
CA MET A 44 -10.24 11.02 2.42
C MET A 44 -11.01 9.82 2.95
N SER A 45 -12.34 9.82 2.82
CA SER A 45 -13.15 8.66 3.23
C SER A 45 -12.79 7.41 2.46
N ARG A 46 -12.60 7.53 1.14
CA ARG A 46 -12.19 6.40 0.31
C ARG A 46 -10.79 5.91 0.71
N LEU A 47 -9.90 6.84 1.00
CA LEU A 47 -8.53 6.54 1.37
C LEU A 47 -8.46 5.78 2.70
N LYS A 48 -9.32 6.12 3.65
CA LYS A 48 -9.42 5.38 4.92
C LYS A 48 -9.83 3.93 4.70
N LYS A 49 -10.74 3.68 3.77
CA LYS A 49 -11.14 2.32 3.41
C LYS A 49 -9.98 1.55 2.75
N MET A 50 -9.19 2.24 1.93
CA MET A 50 -8.00 1.65 1.33
C MET A 50 -6.99 1.26 2.42
N ALA A 51 -6.81 2.10 3.43
CA ALA A 51 -5.94 1.81 4.56
C ALA A 51 -6.43 0.59 5.35
N ASP A 52 -7.74 0.46 5.52
CA ASP A 52 -8.32 -0.72 6.19
C ASP A 52 -7.99 -2.00 5.42
N LYS A 53 -8.09 -1.96 4.10
CA LYS A 53 -7.74 -3.10 3.25
C LYS A 53 -6.25 -3.44 3.34
N PHE A 54 -5.40 -2.42 3.37
CA PHE A 54 -3.96 -2.61 3.54
C PHE A 54 -3.66 -3.28 4.89
N GLU A 55 -4.29 -2.82 5.95
CA GLU A 55 -4.10 -3.38 7.28
C GLU A 55 -4.55 -4.84 7.34
N ALA A 56 -5.71 -5.15 6.77
CA ALA A 56 -6.21 -6.53 6.70
C ALA A 56 -5.25 -7.43 5.92
N SER A 57 -4.74 -6.95 4.79
CA SER A 57 -3.78 -7.69 3.98
C SER A 57 -2.47 -7.93 4.73
N THR A 58 -1.99 -6.91 5.47
CA THR A 58 -0.80 -7.03 6.29
C THR A 58 -0.98 -8.10 7.37
N ASN A 59 -2.13 -8.10 8.04
CA ASN A 59 -2.42 -9.08 9.08
C ASN A 59 -2.52 -10.49 8.51
N ALA A 60 -3.10 -10.65 7.32
CA ALA A 60 -3.16 -11.94 6.64
C ALA A 60 -1.76 -12.48 6.34
N VAL A 61 -0.84 -11.60 5.92
CA VAL A 61 0.54 -12.02 5.63
C VAL A 61 1.30 -12.36 6.91
N LYS A 62 1.03 -11.68 8.01
CA LYS A 62 1.68 -11.98 9.30
C LYS A 62 1.38 -13.39 9.79
N GLU A 63 0.21 -13.91 9.45
CA GLU A 63 -0.17 -15.28 9.84
C GLU A 63 0.58 -16.34 9.04
N VAL A 64 1.21 -15.97 7.93
CA VAL A 64 1.91 -16.88 7.05
C VAL A 64 3.30 -17.15 7.59
N GLN A 65 3.65 -18.43 7.77
CA GLN A 65 4.96 -18.82 8.25
C GLN A 65 5.92 -19.24 7.13
N ASP A 66 5.46 -19.20 5.91
CA ASP A 66 6.27 -19.53 4.74
C ASP A 66 7.03 -18.31 4.28
N GLN A 67 8.36 -18.36 4.35
CA GLN A 67 9.22 -17.23 4.00
C GLN A 67 9.09 -16.83 2.53
N GLU A 68 8.93 -17.79 1.64
CA GLU A 68 8.80 -17.49 0.22
C GLU A 68 7.51 -16.75 -0.09
N LEU A 69 6.41 -17.16 0.55
CA LEU A 69 5.13 -16.49 0.40
C LEU A 69 5.20 -15.08 0.99
N LEU A 70 5.86 -14.93 2.12
CA LEU A 70 6.07 -13.63 2.75
C LEU A 70 6.84 -12.69 1.81
N ASP A 71 7.95 -13.18 1.24
CA ASP A 71 8.75 -12.39 0.30
C ASP A 71 7.95 -12.02 -0.95
N PHE A 72 7.18 -12.98 -1.47
CA PHE A 72 6.39 -12.78 -2.68
C PHE A 72 5.33 -11.70 -2.49
N THR A 73 4.68 -11.67 -1.33
CA THR A 73 3.62 -10.69 -1.04
C THR A 73 4.14 -9.35 -0.53
N ALA A 74 5.36 -9.31 0.01
CA ALA A 74 5.91 -8.10 0.61
C ALA A 74 5.96 -6.91 -0.36
N ARG A 75 6.35 -7.16 -1.60
CA ARG A 75 6.42 -6.10 -2.62
C ARG A 75 5.05 -5.50 -2.88
N LYS A 76 4.01 -6.34 -2.91
CA LYS A 76 2.64 -5.89 -3.13
C LYS A 76 2.17 -5.01 -1.98
N LEU A 77 2.52 -5.39 -0.75
CA LEU A 77 2.18 -4.59 0.42
C LEU A 77 2.89 -3.24 0.42
N VAL A 78 4.16 -3.21 0.01
CA VAL A 78 4.90 -1.95 -0.09
C VAL A 78 4.28 -1.04 -1.16
N GLU A 79 3.90 -1.61 -2.30
CA GLU A 79 3.24 -0.85 -3.35
C GLU A 79 1.91 -0.26 -2.88
N MET A 80 1.11 -1.05 -2.14
CA MET A 80 -0.13 -0.56 -1.56
C MET A 80 0.11 0.62 -0.62
N ALA A 81 1.10 0.49 0.27
CA ALA A 81 1.44 1.54 1.22
C ALA A 81 1.91 2.81 0.49
N ALA A 82 2.76 2.66 -0.53
CA ALA A 82 3.26 3.79 -1.31
C ALA A 82 2.13 4.52 -2.01
N ASP A 83 1.21 3.77 -2.63
CA ASP A 83 0.06 4.37 -3.32
C ASP A 83 -0.83 5.14 -2.35
N ILE A 84 -1.08 4.59 -1.17
CA ILE A 84 -1.91 5.24 -0.14
C ILE A 84 -1.24 6.53 0.35
N ILE A 85 0.06 6.48 0.65
CA ILE A 85 0.81 7.64 1.11
C ILE A 85 0.83 8.73 0.05
N MET A 86 1.04 8.36 -1.21
CA MET A 86 1.02 9.35 -2.31
C MET A 86 -0.35 10.03 -2.41
N CYS A 87 -1.44 9.28 -2.22
CA CYS A 87 -2.79 9.87 -2.21
C CYS A 87 -2.92 10.89 -1.08
N HIS A 88 -2.40 10.61 0.10
CA HIS A 88 -2.44 11.56 1.22
C HIS A 88 -1.67 12.84 0.88
N LEU A 89 -0.49 12.71 0.27
CA LEU A 89 0.30 13.88 -0.12
C LEU A 89 -0.43 14.74 -1.15
N LEU A 90 -1.08 14.11 -2.14
CA LEU A 90 -1.85 14.84 -3.14
C LEU A 90 -3.08 15.51 -2.53
N ILE A 91 -3.74 14.88 -1.56
CA ILE A 91 -4.86 15.49 -0.86
C ILE A 91 -4.40 16.73 -0.08
N GLN A 92 -3.24 16.66 0.56
CA GLN A 92 -2.68 17.82 1.25
C GLN A 92 -2.38 18.96 0.28
N ASP A 93 -1.77 18.64 -0.86
CA ASP A 93 -1.48 19.65 -1.90
C ASP A 93 -2.78 20.24 -2.44
N ALA A 94 -3.78 19.42 -2.71
CA ALA A 94 -5.07 19.87 -3.22
C ALA A 94 -5.82 20.73 -2.18
N SER A 95 -5.64 20.45 -0.90
CA SER A 95 -6.24 21.24 0.18
C SER A 95 -5.65 22.65 0.24
N LYS A 96 -4.38 22.78 -0.15
CA LYS A 96 -3.70 24.08 -0.18
C LYS A 96 -3.92 24.82 -1.51
N SER A 97 -4.01 24.07 -2.61
CA SER A 97 -4.14 24.65 -3.93
C SER A 97 -4.99 23.74 -4.82
N SER A 98 -6.31 23.90 -4.68
CA SER A 98 -7.30 23.07 -5.37
C SER A 98 -7.15 23.16 -6.90
N GLU A 99 -6.92 24.37 -7.43
CA GLU A 99 -6.82 24.59 -8.90
C GLU A 99 -5.71 23.75 -9.52
N LEU A 100 -4.59 23.56 -8.80
CA LEU A 100 -3.44 22.87 -9.34
C LEU A 100 -3.50 21.34 -9.09
N PHE A 101 -4.05 20.92 -7.97
CA PHE A 101 -3.87 19.53 -7.52
C PHE A 101 -5.14 18.71 -7.35
N SER A 102 -6.33 19.34 -7.39
CA SER A 102 -7.59 18.61 -7.18
C SER A 102 -7.77 17.49 -8.20
N LYS A 103 -7.57 17.79 -9.48
CA LYS A 103 -7.70 16.81 -10.54
C LYS A 103 -6.69 15.67 -10.38
N SER A 104 -5.46 16.02 -10.06
CA SER A 104 -4.41 15.01 -9.85
C SER A 104 -4.74 14.09 -8.68
N ALA A 105 -5.28 14.65 -7.59
CA ALA A 105 -5.70 13.86 -6.44
C ALA A 105 -6.80 12.87 -6.80
N HIS A 106 -7.81 13.33 -7.55
CA HIS A 106 -8.90 12.46 -8.00
C HIS A 106 -8.41 11.34 -8.91
N VAL A 107 -7.61 11.69 -9.91
CA VAL A 107 -7.12 10.71 -10.89
C VAL A 107 -6.22 9.69 -10.22
N TYR A 108 -5.30 10.13 -9.39
CA TYR A 108 -4.36 9.22 -8.74
C TYR A 108 -5.08 8.32 -7.73
N LEU A 109 -6.04 8.86 -7.00
CA LEU A 109 -6.79 8.05 -6.03
C LEU A 109 -7.59 6.96 -6.73
N ASN A 110 -8.20 7.26 -7.88
CA ASN A 110 -8.90 6.24 -8.65
C ASN A 110 -7.95 5.11 -9.07
N TYR A 111 -6.75 5.47 -9.52
CA TYR A 111 -5.72 4.50 -9.87
C TYR A 111 -5.30 3.67 -8.65
N ALA A 112 -4.96 4.36 -7.57
CA ALA A 112 -4.47 3.71 -6.35
C ALA A 112 -5.52 2.78 -5.72
N GLU A 113 -6.77 3.20 -5.72
CA GLU A 113 -7.87 2.38 -5.19
C GLU A 113 -7.98 1.06 -5.94
N ALA A 114 -7.89 1.10 -7.27
CA ALA A 114 -7.93 -0.11 -8.09
C ALA A 114 -6.71 -1.01 -7.80
N GLU A 115 -5.53 -0.43 -7.65
CA GLU A 115 -4.32 -1.18 -7.36
C GLU A 115 -4.37 -1.82 -5.97
N VAL A 116 -4.83 -1.07 -4.97
CA VAL A 116 -4.97 -1.59 -3.61
C VAL A 116 -5.97 -2.75 -3.58
N GLU A 117 -7.09 -2.61 -4.28
CA GLU A 117 -8.09 -3.68 -4.34
C GLU A 117 -7.54 -4.92 -5.03
N LYS A 118 -6.83 -4.74 -6.12
CA LYS A 118 -6.19 -5.85 -6.85
C LYS A 118 -5.19 -6.60 -5.96
N HIS A 119 -4.31 -5.87 -5.30
CA HIS A 119 -3.30 -6.48 -4.43
C HIS A 119 -3.93 -7.13 -3.19
N SER A 120 -4.91 -6.47 -2.59
CA SER A 120 -5.63 -6.99 -1.43
C SER A 120 -6.33 -8.30 -1.77
N ASN A 121 -7.05 -8.34 -2.89
CA ASN A 121 -7.73 -9.56 -3.34
C ASN A 121 -6.72 -10.68 -3.60
N PHE A 122 -5.61 -10.37 -4.22
CA PHE A 122 -4.57 -11.35 -4.49
C PHE A 122 -3.99 -11.93 -3.20
N ILE A 123 -3.64 -11.06 -2.26
CA ILE A 123 -3.01 -11.48 -0.99
C ILE A 123 -3.98 -12.32 -0.15
N GLU A 124 -5.24 -11.89 -0.04
CA GLU A 124 -6.21 -12.55 0.82
C GLU A 124 -6.70 -13.88 0.25
N ASN A 125 -6.66 -14.05 -1.06
CA ASN A 125 -7.14 -15.27 -1.72
C ASN A 125 -6.01 -16.17 -2.25
N PHE A 126 -4.77 -15.78 -1.97
CA PHE A 126 -3.59 -16.50 -2.46
C PHE A 126 -3.34 -17.75 -1.61
N ASP A 127 -3.02 -18.87 -2.27
CA ASP A 127 -2.64 -20.09 -1.56
C ASP A 127 -1.31 -20.64 -2.09
N LYS A 128 -0.78 -21.68 -1.42
CA LYS A 128 0.51 -22.27 -1.76
C LYS A 128 0.51 -22.96 -3.12
N GLU A 129 -0.63 -23.45 -3.53
CA GLU A 129 -0.75 -24.12 -4.84
C GLU A 129 -0.54 -23.11 -5.96
N ASP A 130 -1.10 -21.90 -5.80
CA ASP A 130 -0.89 -20.82 -6.76
C ASP A 130 0.58 -20.41 -6.82
N LEU A 131 1.26 -20.38 -5.70
CA LEU A 131 2.69 -20.05 -5.66
C LEU A 131 3.52 -21.07 -6.46
N ALA A 132 3.17 -22.35 -6.35
CA ALA A 132 3.86 -23.40 -7.07
C ALA A 132 3.80 -23.21 -8.59
N PHE A 133 2.67 -22.67 -9.09
CA PHE A 133 2.53 -22.34 -10.51
C PHE A 133 3.51 -21.26 -10.96
N TYR A 134 3.68 -20.23 -10.15
CA TYR A 134 4.54 -19.09 -10.51
C TYR A 134 6.03 -19.45 -10.45
N LYS A 135 6.40 -20.48 -9.72
CA LYS A 135 7.80 -20.91 -9.61
C LYS A 135 8.26 -21.78 -10.76
N LYS A 136 7.36 -22.29 -11.52
CA LYS A 136 7.70 -23.06 -12.73
C LYS A 136 7.87 -22.13 -13.91
#